data_4105da30180f198488e7e90769b8b7f7
#
_entry.id   4105da30180f198488e7e90769b8b7f7
#
_cell.length_a   1.000
_cell.length_b   1.000
_cell.length_c   1.000
_cell.angle_alpha   90.00
_cell.angle_beta   90.00
_cell.angle_gamma   90.00
#
_symmetry.space_group_name_H-M   'P 1'
#
loop_
_entity.id
_entity.type
_entity.pdbx_description
1 polymer ?
#
loop_
_entity_poly.entity_id
_entity_poly.type
_entity_poly.pdbx_seq_one_letter_code
_entity_poly.pdbx_strand_id
1 'polypeptide(L)'
;SGVTVEEGAIVEDAVVMGHSTIKAGAVVRHCIIAENATIEEDAVVGAKPKGEGIGEVATIATDVTIGKGAKIGPSAMIYEDVKEGEEQC
;
A
#
# COMPACT_ATOMS: atom_id res chain seq x y z
N SER A 1 -9.61 4.03 13.04
CA SER A 1 -8.73 4.17 14.18
C SER A 1 -7.83 2.94 14.27
N GLY A 2 -6.73 3.07 14.98
CA GLY A 2 -5.79 1.98 15.10
C GLY A 2 -4.80 1.86 13.95
N VAL A 3 -4.79 2.81 13.05
CA VAL A 3 -3.81 2.81 11.95
C VAL A 3 -2.47 3.29 12.49
N THR A 4 -1.42 2.58 12.14
CA THR A 4 -0.06 2.97 12.52
C THR A 4 0.72 3.33 11.27
N VAL A 5 1.31 4.52 11.27
CA VAL A 5 2.17 4.98 10.17
C VAL A 5 3.51 5.31 10.78
N GLU A 6 4.55 4.56 10.41
CA GLU A 6 5.85 4.73 11.00
C GLU A 6 6.63 5.86 10.33
N GLU A 7 7.72 6.25 10.97
CA GLU A 7 8.51 7.38 10.53
C GLU A 7 9.04 7.17 9.11
N GLY A 8 8.97 8.21 8.30
CA GLY A 8 9.47 8.14 6.94
C GLY A 8 8.51 7.55 5.94
N ALA A 9 7.38 7.01 6.40
CA ALA A 9 6.38 6.49 5.48
C ALA A 9 5.60 7.64 4.86
N ILE A 10 5.14 7.43 3.62
CA ILE A 10 4.36 8.44 2.90
C ILE A 10 3.01 7.84 2.56
N VAL A 11 1.96 8.54 2.93
CA VAL A 11 0.59 8.13 2.61
C VAL A 11 -0.08 9.30 1.92
N GLU A 12 -0.44 9.14 0.65
CA GLU A 12 -1.08 10.20 -0.14
C GLU A 12 -2.31 9.66 -0.85
N ASP A 13 -3.40 10.41 -0.78
CA ASP A 13 -4.64 10.06 -1.48
C ASP A 13 -5.03 8.60 -1.26
N ALA A 14 -4.88 8.12 -0.04
CA ALA A 14 -5.16 6.73 0.27
C ALA A 14 -6.16 6.63 1.40
N VAL A 15 -6.93 5.56 1.36
CA VAL A 15 -7.83 5.22 2.47
C VAL A 15 -7.17 4.05 3.20
N VAL A 16 -6.87 4.23 4.47
CA VAL A 16 -6.23 3.18 5.27
C VAL A 16 -7.17 2.84 6.40
N MET A 17 -7.63 1.61 6.42
CA MET A 17 -8.64 1.19 7.39
C MET A 17 -8.00 0.73 8.69
N GLY A 18 -8.82 0.50 9.68
CA GLY A 18 -8.36 0.26 11.04
C GLY A 18 -7.39 -0.89 11.20
N HIS A 19 -6.50 -0.76 12.17
CA HIS A 19 -5.51 -1.77 12.53
C HIS A 19 -4.50 -2.09 11.45
N SER A 20 -4.43 -1.26 10.40
CA SER A 20 -3.43 -1.43 9.36
C SER A 20 -2.14 -0.75 9.79
N THR A 21 -1.01 -1.25 9.30
CA THR A 21 0.31 -0.71 9.64
C THR A 21 1.07 -0.38 8.38
N ILE A 22 1.57 0.85 8.30
CA ILE A 22 2.44 1.29 7.22
C ILE A 22 3.82 1.47 7.84
N LYS A 23 4.76 0.61 7.49
CA LYS A 23 6.05 0.63 8.14
C LYS A 23 7.00 1.67 7.56
N ALA A 24 8.14 1.85 8.21
CA ALA A 24 9.06 2.94 7.89
C ALA A 24 9.49 2.91 6.43
N GLY A 25 9.49 4.07 5.79
CA GLY A 25 9.96 4.21 4.42
C GLY A 25 9.01 3.70 3.35
N ALA A 26 7.88 3.10 3.74
CA ALA A 26 6.91 2.64 2.76
C ALA A 26 6.18 3.80 2.12
N VAL A 27 5.75 3.63 0.89
CA VAL A 27 5.03 4.66 0.15
C VAL A 27 3.69 4.09 -0.29
N VAL A 28 2.62 4.77 0.10
CA VAL A 28 1.26 4.33 -0.22
C VAL A 28 0.57 5.50 -0.90
N ARG A 29 0.21 5.33 -2.16
CA ARG A 29 -0.40 6.41 -2.94
C ARG A 29 -1.61 5.91 -3.71
N HIS A 30 -2.66 6.70 -3.67
CA HIS A 30 -3.85 6.49 -4.50
C HIS A 30 -4.33 5.05 -4.42
N CYS A 31 -4.60 4.59 -3.20
CA CYS A 31 -4.99 3.20 -3.00
C CYS A 31 -5.88 3.07 -1.78
N ILE A 32 -6.45 1.89 -1.64
CA ILE A 32 -7.27 1.55 -0.50
C ILE A 32 -6.61 0.37 0.21
N ILE A 33 -6.33 0.56 1.49
CA ILE A 33 -5.74 -0.47 2.34
C ILE A 33 -6.82 -0.94 3.29
N ALA A 34 -7.23 -2.19 3.18
CA ALA A 34 -8.29 -2.72 4.02
C ALA A 34 -7.79 -2.97 5.45
N GLU A 35 -8.68 -3.39 6.31
CA GLU A 35 -8.35 -3.55 7.73
C GLU A 35 -7.26 -4.59 7.95
N ASN A 36 -6.44 -4.34 8.96
CA ASN A 36 -5.44 -5.29 9.44
C ASN A 36 -4.42 -5.69 8.36
N ALA A 37 -4.21 -4.83 7.37
CA ALA A 37 -3.19 -5.05 6.36
C ALA A 37 -1.87 -4.48 6.85
N THR A 38 -0.75 -5.04 6.38
CA THR A 38 0.56 -4.57 6.76
C THR A 38 1.37 -4.27 5.52
N ILE A 39 1.91 -3.05 5.45
CA ILE A 39 2.80 -2.66 4.37
C ILE A 39 4.19 -2.57 5.00
N GLU A 40 5.09 -3.48 4.60
CA GLU A 40 6.40 -3.58 5.22
C GLU A 40 7.32 -2.44 4.77
N GLU A 41 8.50 -2.37 5.37
CA GLU A 41 9.43 -1.28 5.11
C GLU A 41 9.75 -1.17 3.62
N ASP A 42 9.83 0.06 3.15
CA ASP A 42 10.25 0.41 1.78
C ASP A 42 9.36 -0.16 0.68
N ALA A 43 8.22 -0.74 1.01
CA ALA A 43 7.28 -1.21 0.00
C ALA A 43 6.59 -0.01 -0.64
N VAL A 44 6.23 -0.14 -1.91
CA VAL A 44 5.55 0.91 -2.65
C VAL A 44 4.22 0.38 -3.15
N VAL A 45 3.14 1.03 -2.77
CA VAL A 45 1.80 0.62 -3.18
C VAL A 45 1.17 1.76 -3.97
N GLY A 46 0.79 1.47 -5.20
CA GLY A 46 0.16 2.45 -6.07
C GLY A 46 1.14 3.46 -6.62
N ALA A 47 1.23 3.57 -7.93
CA ALA A 47 2.12 4.54 -8.54
C ALA A 47 1.46 5.92 -8.55
N LYS A 48 2.27 6.96 -8.52
CA LYS A 48 1.78 8.31 -8.69
C LYS A 48 1.17 8.43 -10.08
N PRO A 49 -0.05 8.90 -10.20
CA PRO A 49 -0.67 9.05 -11.52
C PRO A 49 0.21 9.92 -12.39
N LYS A 50 0.37 9.52 -13.63
CA LYS A 50 1.17 10.30 -14.55
C LYS A 50 0.35 11.46 -15.08
N GLY A 51 0.15 12.46 -14.25
CA GLY A 51 -0.44 13.70 -14.69
C GLY A 51 -1.84 13.65 -15.25
N GLU A 52 -2.45 12.52 -15.27
CA GLU A 52 -3.72 12.34 -15.93
C GLU A 52 -4.92 12.40 -15.00
N GLY A 53 -4.73 12.93 -13.85
CA GLY A 53 -5.85 13.13 -12.95
C GLY A 53 -6.34 11.85 -12.31
N ILE A 54 -7.09 11.08 -12.98
CA ILE A 54 -7.71 9.93 -12.35
C ILE A 54 -6.90 8.68 -12.60
N GLY A 55 -5.97 8.40 -11.71
CA GLY A 55 -5.29 7.13 -11.73
C GLY A 55 -6.22 6.04 -11.20
N GLU A 56 -5.90 4.82 -11.53
CA GLU A 56 -6.67 3.71 -11.04
C GLU A 56 -6.22 3.39 -9.62
N VAL A 57 -7.17 2.97 -8.81
CA VAL A 57 -6.92 2.76 -7.39
C VAL A 57 -6.47 1.34 -7.14
N ALA A 58 -5.32 1.19 -6.50
CA ALA A 58 -4.87 -0.12 -6.06
C ALA A 58 -5.65 -0.49 -4.79
N THR A 59 -5.89 -1.77 -4.60
CA THR A 59 -6.65 -2.25 -3.44
C THR A 59 -5.89 -3.37 -2.75
N ILE A 60 -5.69 -3.24 -1.46
CA ILE A 60 -5.06 -4.26 -0.63
C ILE A 60 -6.14 -4.83 0.29
N ALA A 61 -6.38 -6.12 0.20
CA ALA A 61 -7.46 -6.75 0.95
C ALA A 61 -7.12 -6.90 2.43
N THR A 62 -8.12 -7.27 3.21
CA THR A 62 -8.00 -7.48 4.64
C THR A 62 -6.96 -8.56 4.95
N ASP A 63 -6.16 -8.32 5.97
CA ASP A 63 -5.17 -9.27 6.50
C ASP A 63 -4.02 -9.57 5.54
N VAL A 64 -3.85 -8.78 4.49
CA VAL A 64 -2.77 -9.00 3.53
C VAL A 64 -1.50 -8.29 4.01
N THR A 65 -0.35 -8.94 3.81
CA THR A 65 0.95 -8.34 4.10
C THR A 65 1.69 -8.11 2.80
N ILE A 66 2.12 -6.88 2.59
CA ILE A 66 2.94 -6.51 1.43
C ILE A 66 4.38 -6.54 1.90
N GLY A 67 5.19 -7.43 1.32
CA GLY A 67 6.54 -7.66 1.79
C GLY A 67 7.48 -6.47 1.61
N LYS A 68 8.57 -6.50 2.36
CA LYS A 68 9.55 -5.44 2.33
C LYS A 68 10.06 -5.18 0.92
N GLY A 69 10.04 -3.93 0.50
CA GLY A 69 10.53 -3.55 -0.83
C GLY A 69 9.67 -3.97 -1.99
N ALA A 70 8.52 -4.61 -1.74
CA ALA A 70 7.63 -5.02 -2.82
C ALA A 70 7.01 -3.80 -3.49
N LYS A 71 6.63 -3.95 -4.73
CA LYS A 71 6.03 -2.86 -5.51
C LYS A 71 4.69 -3.29 -6.07
N ILE A 72 3.68 -2.53 -5.72
CA ILE A 72 2.31 -2.81 -6.16
C ILE A 72 1.91 -1.69 -7.12
N GLY A 73 1.63 -2.04 -8.35
CA GLY A 73 1.28 -1.05 -9.37
C GLY A 73 -0.11 -0.47 -9.18
N PRO A 74 -0.41 0.59 -9.93
CA PRO A 74 -1.74 1.18 -9.88
C PRO A 74 -2.77 0.18 -10.41
N SER A 75 -3.95 0.23 -9.85
CA SER A 75 -5.08 -0.63 -10.18
C SER A 75 -4.90 -2.11 -9.84
N ALA A 76 -3.80 -2.48 -9.20
CA ALA A 76 -3.63 -3.86 -8.76
C ALA A 76 -4.63 -4.18 -7.65
N MET A 77 -5.12 -5.40 -7.64
CA MET A 77 -6.01 -5.86 -6.58
C MET A 77 -5.33 -7.03 -5.89
N ILE A 78 -4.92 -6.81 -4.66
CA ILE A 78 -4.09 -7.76 -3.95
C ILE A 78 -4.91 -8.45 -2.87
N TYR A 79 -5.11 -9.75 -3.01
CA TYR A 79 -5.88 -10.54 -2.08
C TYR A 79 -5.04 -11.52 -1.27
N GLU A 80 -3.76 -11.63 -1.59
CA GLU A 80 -2.85 -12.54 -0.91
C GLU A 80 -1.55 -11.82 -0.60
N ASP A 81 -0.82 -12.32 0.37
CA ASP A 81 0.44 -11.71 0.75
C ASP A 81 1.39 -11.62 -0.44
N VAL A 82 2.11 -10.51 -0.49
CA VAL A 82 3.11 -10.28 -1.54
C VAL A 82 4.48 -10.42 -0.90
N LYS A 83 5.33 -11.20 -1.53
CA LYS A 83 6.64 -11.51 -0.97
C LYS A 83 7.57 -10.33 -1.06
N GLU A 84 8.61 -10.36 -0.23
CA GLU A 84 9.64 -9.34 -0.22
C GLU A 84 10.20 -9.14 -1.62
N GLY A 85 10.25 -7.89 -2.06
CA GLY A 85 10.81 -7.53 -3.37
C GLY A 85 9.98 -7.89 -4.58
N GLU A 86 8.82 -8.50 -4.36
CA GLU A 86 7.97 -8.93 -5.47
C GLU A 86 7.25 -7.74 -6.09
N GLU A 87 6.95 -7.81 -7.39
CA GLU A 87 6.18 -6.78 -8.06
C GLU A 87 4.87 -7.36 -8.56
N GLN A 88 3.80 -6.59 -8.35
CA GLN A 88 2.46 -6.95 -8.79
C GLN A 88 1.87 -5.78 -9.55
N CYS A 89 1.29 -6.04 -10.70
CA CYS A 89 0.64 -5.00 -11.51
C CYS A 89 -0.84 -5.20 -11.63
#